data_9a01eed75b7fa2235babc88fe5481b8e
#
_entry.id   9a01eed75b7fa2235babc88fe5481b8e
#
_cell.length_a   1.000
_cell.length_b   1.000
_cell.length_c   1.000
_cell.angle_alpha   90.00
_cell.angle_beta   90.00
_cell.angle_gamma   90.00
#
_symmetry.space_group_name_H-M   'P 1'
#
loop_
_entity.id
_entity.type
_entity.pdbx_description
1 polymer ?
#
loop_
_entity_poly.entity_id
_entity_poly.type
_entity_poly.pdbx_seq_one_letter_code
_entity_poly.pdbx_strand_id
1 'polypeptide(L)'
;SVTGYSDAATQLMNDIGLNEDFLNFMDTSTSEDLALVGNFDANNGVALPGAGDHFMYAGNWNATMFGGEGYEQVIESLPLPSGEKEKLIAFWGGKRDFLEGLSLSEKWDYLNSVSYNQFLIDKVGLLPTTVPILNAIIVHLSGMTGWNLTVGEALLGGASGITSLGWLGKATASAGGAFLDRLLKIRMFPDGNASVARLLVQKLIPNVAPEVRGPANIVAARFNYDALDQASNNTRLRLNSTAVGVRENELGTVEIDYVEQDSPKRVIADHCILACYNGLIPHLCPEMPEPQKAGLAYGVKTPFVYANVQVRNGKAFSKAGATLFQCPYDPFQWVSCAPTVAVGGFEPPRRPDDPMVIFMMHSPMPMTKPDPKLSTRDQLRLARTEIYQAQFSDYEQQIREQLQSMLGQFGFQHQSDIEAITVNRIPHGYAYPYVKLDDPEWEAGQAPHEIGRAQFGRISIANSDSEAVALMNAAFDAAYRAVEEQTA
;
A
#
# COMPACT_ATOMS: atom_id res chain seq x y z
N SER A 1 -13.02 -10.39 2.39
CA SER A 1 -13.02 -11.49 3.39
C SER A 1 -12.02 -11.14 4.47
N VAL A 2 -12.46 -11.24 5.72
CA VAL A 2 -11.62 -11.14 6.93
C VAL A 2 -10.77 -12.40 7.18
N THR A 3 -10.62 -13.27 6.20
CA THR A 3 -9.78 -14.47 6.30
C THR A 3 -8.31 -14.07 6.48
N GLY A 4 -7.73 -14.43 7.64
CA GLY A 4 -6.37 -14.08 8.04
C GLY A 4 -6.28 -12.97 9.09
N TYR A 5 -7.42 -12.45 9.57
CA TYR A 5 -7.48 -11.61 10.76
C TYR A 5 -7.47 -12.48 12.02
N SER A 6 -6.90 -11.97 13.10
CA SER A 6 -7.03 -12.57 14.42
C SER A 6 -8.49 -12.53 14.90
N ASP A 7 -8.80 -13.32 15.91
CA ASP A 7 -10.12 -13.28 16.54
C ASP A 7 -10.44 -11.87 17.08
N ALA A 8 -9.46 -11.19 17.68
CA ALA A 8 -9.60 -9.84 18.21
C ALA A 8 -9.91 -8.81 17.09
N ALA A 9 -9.14 -8.84 15.99
CA ALA A 9 -9.37 -7.95 14.86
C ALA A 9 -10.73 -8.24 14.18
N THR A 10 -11.10 -9.52 14.06
CA THR A 10 -12.39 -9.94 13.50
C THR A 10 -13.55 -9.47 14.38
N GLN A 11 -13.42 -9.61 15.70
CA GLN A 11 -14.44 -9.14 16.63
C GLN A 11 -14.63 -7.62 16.56
N LEU A 12 -13.53 -6.85 16.49
CA LEU A 12 -13.61 -5.40 16.33
C LEU A 12 -14.32 -4.99 15.04
N MET A 13 -14.03 -5.66 13.92
CA MET A 13 -14.70 -5.42 12.64
C MET A 13 -16.20 -5.69 12.75
N ASN A 14 -16.60 -6.79 13.39
CA ASN A 14 -18.01 -7.12 13.64
C ASN A 14 -18.67 -6.06 14.52
N ASP A 15 -18.00 -5.58 15.58
CA ASP A 15 -18.52 -4.59 16.53
C ASP A 15 -18.83 -3.24 15.88
N ILE A 16 -18.12 -2.88 14.81
CA ILE A 16 -18.42 -1.68 14.01
C ILE A 16 -19.30 -1.97 12.78
N GLY A 17 -19.83 -3.20 12.68
CA GLY A 17 -20.77 -3.61 11.64
C GLY A 17 -20.14 -4.05 10.33
N LEU A 18 -18.82 -4.21 10.27
CA LEU A 18 -18.10 -4.71 9.09
C LEU A 18 -18.01 -6.23 9.09
N ASN A 19 -19.15 -6.88 9.27
CA ASN A 19 -19.28 -8.32 9.22
C ASN A 19 -19.30 -8.86 7.78
N GLU A 20 -19.31 -10.18 7.65
CA GLU A 20 -19.27 -10.83 6.34
C GLU A 20 -20.49 -10.49 5.47
N ASP A 21 -21.68 -10.35 6.06
CA ASP A 21 -22.89 -9.95 5.35
C ASP A 21 -22.78 -8.57 4.74
N PHE A 22 -22.23 -7.60 5.50
CA PHE A 22 -22.00 -6.25 4.98
C PHE A 22 -20.92 -6.23 3.91
N LEU A 23 -19.83 -6.96 4.12
CA LEU A 23 -18.74 -7.05 3.14
C LEU A 23 -19.21 -7.72 1.84
N ASN A 24 -20.14 -8.65 1.91
CA ASN A 24 -20.78 -9.25 0.72
C ASN A 24 -21.76 -8.27 0.04
N PHE A 25 -22.45 -7.45 0.81
CA PHE A 25 -23.31 -6.39 0.28
C PHE A 25 -22.51 -5.26 -0.42
N MET A 26 -21.29 -5.01 0.00
CA MET A 26 -20.38 -4.06 -0.68
C MET A 26 -19.93 -4.58 -2.05
N ASP A 27 -20.73 -5.34 -2.73
CA ASP A 27 -20.40 -5.75 -4.08
C ASP A 27 -20.22 -4.55 -4.99
N THR A 28 -19.09 -4.56 -5.66
CA THR A 28 -18.74 -3.60 -6.68
C THR A 28 -19.83 -3.60 -7.73
N SER A 29 -20.57 -2.48 -7.85
CA SER A 29 -21.40 -2.29 -9.01
C SER A 29 -20.49 -2.05 -10.21
N THR A 30 -20.56 -2.94 -11.16
CA THR A 30 -19.86 -2.79 -12.43
C THR A 30 -20.69 -1.93 -13.37
N SER A 31 -20.04 -0.99 -14.06
CA SER A 31 -20.62 -0.39 -15.26
C SER A 31 -20.15 -1.22 -16.46
N GLU A 32 -21.09 -1.87 -17.17
CA GLU A 32 -20.76 -2.64 -18.37
C GLU A 32 -20.10 -1.77 -19.45
N ASP A 33 -20.53 -0.50 -19.55
CA ASP A 33 -20.06 0.44 -20.58
C ASP A 33 -18.61 0.91 -20.34
N LEU A 34 -18.17 1.03 -19.08
CA LEU A 34 -16.81 1.42 -18.74
C LEU A 34 -15.93 0.22 -18.36
N ALA A 35 -16.52 -0.93 -18.15
CA ALA A 35 -15.82 -2.06 -17.54
C ALA A 35 -15.09 -1.66 -16.25
N LEU A 36 -15.70 -0.77 -15.46
CA LEU A 36 -15.15 -0.23 -14.21
C LEU A 36 -15.21 -1.31 -13.13
N VAL A 37 -14.40 -2.33 -13.28
CA VAL A 37 -14.30 -3.40 -12.31
C VAL A 37 -13.11 -3.11 -11.42
N GLY A 38 -13.33 -2.96 -10.15
CA GLY A 38 -12.28 -3.02 -9.14
C GLY A 38 -11.66 -4.40 -9.01
N ASN A 39 -11.70 -5.19 -10.07
CA ASN A 39 -11.18 -6.54 -10.14
C ASN A 39 -9.83 -6.52 -10.87
N PHE A 40 -8.79 -6.91 -10.18
CA PHE A 40 -7.46 -7.14 -10.76
C PHE A 40 -7.48 -8.17 -11.92
N ASP A 41 -8.55 -8.95 -12.02
CA ASP A 41 -8.58 -10.13 -12.91
C ASP A 41 -9.01 -9.84 -14.33
N ALA A 42 -9.72 -8.76 -14.65
CA ALA A 42 -10.31 -8.66 -15.99
C ALA A 42 -9.93 -7.36 -16.64
N ASN A 43 -9.77 -6.29 -16.54
CA ASN A 43 -9.54 -5.09 -17.37
C ASN A 43 -8.31 -4.28 -16.90
N ASN A 44 -7.18 -4.96 -16.85
CA ASN A 44 -5.90 -4.34 -16.55
C ASN A 44 -4.96 -4.36 -17.76
N GLY A 45 -4.08 -3.39 -17.82
CA GLY A 45 -3.20 -3.20 -18.95
C GLY A 45 -1.80 -2.73 -18.54
N VAL A 46 -0.98 -2.48 -19.56
CA VAL A 46 0.33 -1.85 -19.42
C VAL A 46 0.43 -0.69 -20.40
N ALA A 47 1.04 0.40 -19.93
CA ALA A 47 1.39 1.56 -20.72
C ALA A 47 2.92 1.70 -20.76
N LEU A 48 3.48 1.77 -21.95
CA LEU A 48 4.92 1.89 -22.17
C LEU A 48 5.19 3.16 -22.99
N PRO A 49 6.16 4.01 -22.62
CA PRO A 49 6.48 5.20 -23.39
C PRO A 49 6.83 4.89 -24.85
N GLY A 50 6.23 5.64 -25.77
CA GLY A 50 6.53 5.61 -27.20
C GLY A 50 7.32 6.85 -27.64
N ALA A 51 7.49 7.02 -28.95
CA ALA A 51 8.14 8.22 -29.51
C ALA A 51 7.26 9.49 -29.42
N GLY A 52 5.99 9.33 -29.07
CA GLY A 52 5.00 10.38 -28.84
C GLY A 52 3.99 9.88 -27.82
N ASP A 53 2.93 9.23 -28.30
CA ASP A 53 1.96 8.58 -27.43
C ASP A 53 2.53 7.27 -26.85
N HIS A 54 1.97 6.85 -25.69
CA HIS A 54 2.29 5.54 -25.11
C HIS A 54 1.77 4.39 -25.99
N PHE A 55 2.53 3.31 -26.03
CA PHE A 55 1.99 2.01 -26.40
C PHE A 55 1.06 1.57 -25.26
N MET A 56 -0.19 1.25 -25.59
CA MET A 56 -1.19 0.82 -24.62
C MET A 56 -1.64 -0.61 -24.97
N TYR A 57 -1.51 -1.52 -24.03
CA TYR A 57 -2.14 -2.82 -24.10
C TYR A 57 -3.23 -2.88 -23.03
N ALA A 58 -4.44 -3.22 -23.44
CA ALA A 58 -5.58 -3.46 -22.57
C ALA A 58 -6.06 -4.91 -22.76
N GLY A 59 -6.13 -5.63 -21.69
CA GLY A 59 -6.46 -7.04 -21.63
C GLY A 59 -6.14 -7.55 -20.23
N ASN A 60 -5.98 -8.83 -20.04
CA ASN A 60 -5.56 -9.35 -18.73
C ASN A 60 -4.02 -9.34 -18.63
N TRP A 61 -3.42 -8.14 -18.39
CA TRP A 61 -1.97 -7.98 -18.27
C TRP A 61 -1.39 -8.78 -17.10
N ASN A 62 -2.12 -8.82 -15.97
CA ASN A 62 -1.68 -9.62 -14.83
C ASN A 62 -1.60 -11.11 -15.21
N ALA A 63 -2.61 -11.65 -15.88
CA ALA A 63 -2.55 -13.04 -16.35
C ALA A 63 -1.41 -13.26 -17.36
N THR A 64 -1.15 -12.28 -18.24
CA THR A 64 -0.02 -12.31 -19.18
C THR A 64 1.31 -12.50 -18.46
N MET A 65 1.55 -11.74 -17.40
CA MET A 65 2.79 -11.84 -16.60
C MET A 65 2.95 -13.20 -15.89
N PHE A 66 1.88 -13.96 -15.73
CA PHE A 66 1.89 -15.31 -15.15
C PHE A 66 1.75 -16.43 -16.21
N GLY A 67 1.95 -16.13 -17.49
CA GLY A 67 1.89 -17.11 -18.58
C GLY A 67 0.46 -17.60 -18.88
N GLY A 68 -0.55 -16.74 -18.62
CA GLY A 68 -1.94 -17.02 -18.93
C GLY A 68 -2.21 -17.13 -20.44
N GLU A 69 -3.42 -17.52 -20.81
CA GLU A 69 -3.80 -17.74 -22.22
C GLU A 69 -3.46 -16.52 -23.08
N GLY A 70 -2.82 -16.75 -24.22
CA GLY A 70 -2.46 -15.70 -25.19
C GLY A 70 -1.25 -14.83 -24.80
N TYR A 71 -0.53 -15.12 -23.71
CA TYR A 71 0.58 -14.28 -23.22
C TYR A 71 1.69 -14.08 -24.26
N GLU A 72 1.97 -15.08 -25.12
CA GLU A 72 3.00 -14.99 -26.17
C GLU A 72 2.66 -13.90 -27.18
N GLN A 73 1.40 -13.86 -27.65
CA GLN A 73 0.92 -12.84 -28.58
C GLN A 73 0.98 -11.44 -27.98
N VAL A 74 0.67 -11.31 -26.70
CA VAL A 74 0.77 -10.03 -26.00
C VAL A 74 2.21 -9.56 -25.93
N ILE A 75 3.15 -10.43 -25.55
CA ILE A 75 4.58 -10.09 -25.49
C ILE A 75 5.10 -9.72 -26.90
N GLU A 76 4.68 -10.42 -27.96
CA GLU A 76 5.07 -10.09 -29.32
C GLU A 76 4.59 -8.70 -29.76
N SER A 77 3.49 -8.21 -29.23
CA SER A 77 2.97 -6.87 -29.52
C SER A 77 3.74 -5.75 -28.82
N LEU A 78 4.48 -6.04 -27.73
CA LEU A 78 5.17 -5.02 -26.95
C LEU A 78 6.27 -4.31 -27.79
N PRO A 79 6.53 -3.02 -27.56
CA PRO A 79 7.59 -2.27 -28.23
C PRO A 79 8.98 -2.60 -27.63
N LEU A 80 9.34 -3.88 -27.64
CA LEU A 80 10.61 -4.39 -27.12
C LEU A 80 11.45 -5.03 -28.24
N PRO A 81 12.79 -5.08 -28.07
CA PRO A 81 13.64 -5.87 -28.96
C PRO A 81 13.23 -7.35 -28.98
N SER A 82 13.32 -8.01 -30.13
CA SER A 82 12.90 -9.41 -30.28
C SER A 82 13.57 -10.36 -29.30
N GLY A 83 14.88 -10.18 -29.03
CA GLY A 83 15.57 -10.99 -28.00
C GLY A 83 15.05 -10.82 -26.58
N GLU A 84 14.49 -9.66 -26.25
CA GLU A 84 13.85 -9.45 -24.92
C GLU A 84 12.47 -10.13 -24.87
N LYS A 85 11.70 -10.07 -25.97
CA LYS A 85 10.43 -10.79 -26.09
C LYS A 85 10.60 -12.29 -25.92
N GLU A 86 11.58 -12.90 -26.60
CA GLU A 86 11.90 -14.32 -26.47
C GLU A 86 12.19 -14.73 -25.01
N LYS A 87 12.96 -13.91 -24.29
CA LYS A 87 13.29 -14.14 -22.88
C LYS A 87 12.06 -14.03 -21.97
N LEU A 88 11.21 -13.02 -22.19
CA LEU A 88 9.95 -12.87 -21.44
C LEU A 88 8.99 -14.04 -21.70
N ILE A 89 8.87 -14.48 -22.96
CA ILE A 89 8.06 -15.65 -23.33
C ILE A 89 8.58 -16.90 -22.59
N ALA A 90 9.88 -17.12 -22.58
CA ALA A 90 10.48 -18.25 -21.87
C ALA A 90 10.27 -18.16 -20.35
N PHE A 91 10.38 -16.96 -19.78
CA PHE A 91 10.27 -16.71 -18.36
C PHE A 91 8.82 -16.84 -17.87
N TRP A 92 7.86 -16.15 -18.48
CA TRP A 92 6.47 -16.20 -18.06
C TRP A 92 5.78 -17.53 -18.38
N GLY A 93 6.22 -18.19 -19.45
CA GLY A 93 5.68 -19.51 -19.82
C GLY A 93 6.07 -20.67 -18.90
N GLY A 94 7.01 -20.48 -18.00
CA GLY A 94 7.42 -21.51 -17.04
C GLY A 94 7.98 -22.79 -17.67
N LYS A 95 8.43 -22.70 -18.93
CA LYS A 95 8.93 -23.86 -19.70
C LYS A 95 10.39 -24.22 -19.36
N ARG A 96 11.10 -23.32 -18.66
CA ARG A 96 12.52 -23.47 -18.31
C ARG A 96 12.73 -23.25 -16.81
N ASP A 97 13.57 -24.06 -16.21
CA ASP A 97 14.09 -23.83 -14.87
C ASP A 97 15.34 -22.94 -14.95
N PHE A 98 15.22 -21.68 -14.56
CA PHE A 98 16.34 -20.72 -14.62
C PHE A 98 17.38 -20.94 -13.50
N LEU A 99 17.10 -21.85 -12.57
CA LEU A 99 18.03 -22.31 -11.54
C LEU A 99 18.46 -23.77 -11.76
N GLU A 100 18.33 -24.27 -13.01
CA GLU A 100 18.80 -25.61 -13.39
C GLU A 100 20.29 -25.77 -13.05
N GLY A 101 20.65 -26.95 -12.54
CA GLY A 101 22.01 -27.28 -12.14
C GLY A 101 22.33 -26.96 -10.67
N LEU A 102 21.50 -26.22 -9.95
CA LEU A 102 21.63 -26.02 -8.52
C LEU A 102 20.90 -27.12 -7.73
N SER A 103 21.51 -27.60 -6.66
CA SER A 103 20.84 -28.44 -5.67
C SER A 103 19.71 -27.67 -4.97
N LEU A 104 18.85 -28.39 -4.23
CA LEU A 104 17.76 -27.75 -3.48
C LEU A 104 18.25 -26.72 -2.46
N SER A 105 19.31 -27.03 -1.73
CA SER A 105 19.91 -26.09 -0.77
C SER A 105 20.44 -24.86 -1.48
N GLU A 106 21.20 -25.03 -2.56
CA GLU A 106 21.74 -23.90 -3.33
C GLU A 106 20.62 -23.03 -3.94
N LYS A 107 19.51 -23.64 -4.42
CA LYS A 107 18.33 -22.88 -4.87
C LYS A 107 17.73 -22.07 -3.74
N TRP A 108 17.57 -22.67 -2.56
CA TRP A 108 17.04 -21.99 -1.38
C TRP A 108 17.92 -20.82 -0.96
N ASP A 109 19.23 -21.02 -0.90
CA ASP A 109 20.19 -19.97 -0.58
C ASP A 109 20.16 -18.84 -1.62
N TYR A 110 20.09 -19.19 -2.91
CA TYR A 110 19.98 -18.21 -4.00
C TYR A 110 18.69 -17.39 -3.89
N LEU A 111 17.56 -18.02 -3.66
CA LEU A 111 16.26 -17.36 -3.52
C LEU A 111 16.21 -16.39 -2.33
N ASN A 112 17.01 -16.61 -1.30
CA ASN A 112 17.04 -15.81 -0.08
C ASN A 112 18.20 -14.81 0.00
N SER A 113 19.12 -14.79 -0.97
CA SER A 113 20.32 -13.94 -0.93
C SER A 113 20.51 -13.04 -2.15
N VAL A 114 19.78 -13.27 -3.23
CA VAL A 114 19.89 -12.51 -4.48
C VAL A 114 18.63 -11.67 -4.70
N SER A 115 18.81 -10.41 -5.10
CA SER A 115 17.65 -9.56 -5.42
C SER A 115 16.91 -10.07 -6.66
N TYR A 116 15.59 -9.86 -6.70
CA TYR A 116 14.77 -10.28 -7.83
C TYR A 116 15.23 -9.65 -9.14
N ASN A 117 15.58 -8.37 -9.14
CA ASN A 117 16.07 -7.70 -10.36
C ASN A 117 17.43 -8.23 -10.80
N GLN A 118 18.33 -8.57 -9.87
CA GLN A 118 19.61 -9.18 -10.22
C GLN A 118 19.41 -10.59 -10.83
N PHE A 119 18.47 -11.38 -10.30
CA PHE A 119 18.06 -12.67 -10.88
C PHE A 119 17.55 -12.51 -12.31
N LEU A 120 16.69 -11.51 -12.57
CA LEU A 120 16.18 -11.23 -13.92
C LEU A 120 17.29 -10.91 -14.92
N ILE A 121 18.34 -10.21 -14.49
CA ILE A 121 19.49 -9.88 -15.32
C ILE A 121 20.40 -11.09 -15.51
N ASP A 122 20.82 -11.75 -14.45
CA ASP A 122 21.87 -12.76 -14.46
C ASP A 122 21.39 -14.13 -14.97
N LYS A 123 20.16 -14.53 -14.62
CA LYS A 123 19.63 -15.86 -14.92
C LYS A 123 18.64 -15.86 -16.07
N VAL A 124 17.72 -14.91 -16.07
CA VAL A 124 16.76 -14.76 -17.20
C VAL A 124 17.46 -14.10 -18.39
N GLY A 125 18.43 -13.22 -18.13
CA GLY A 125 19.23 -12.54 -19.13
C GLY A 125 18.57 -11.30 -19.69
N LEU A 126 17.60 -10.71 -19.00
CA LEU A 126 16.94 -9.48 -19.42
C LEU A 126 17.89 -8.29 -19.37
N LEU A 127 17.69 -7.35 -20.28
CA LEU A 127 18.36 -6.06 -20.21
C LEU A 127 17.88 -5.27 -18.98
N PRO A 128 18.76 -4.49 -18.32
CA PRO A 128 18.36 -3.61 -17.23
C PRO A 128 17.20 -2.67 -17.59
N THR A 129 17.08 -2.29 -18.85
CA THR A 129 15.98 -1.46 -19.38
C THR A 129 14.65 -2.19 -19.51
N THR A 130 14.63 -3.52 -19.54
CA THR A 130 13.40 -4.34 -19.61
C THR A 130 12.88 -4.69 -18.19
N VAL A 131 13.76 -4.79 -17.20
CA VAL A 131 13.45 -5.19 -15.82
C VAL A 131 12.30 -4.37 -15.19
N PRO A 132 12.17 -3.04 -15.39
CA PRO A 132 11.08 -2.27 -14.82
C PRO A 132 9.67 -2.81 -15.13
N ILE A 133 9.47 -3.45 -16.27
CA ILE A 133 8.16 -4.03 -16.68
C ILE A 133 7.66 -5.03 -15.61
N LEU A 134 8.57 -5.75 -14.95
CA LEU A 134 8.25 -6.76 -13.96
C LEU A 134 8.11 -6.17 -12.54
N ASN A 135 8.42 -4.89 -12.36
CA ASN A 135 8.46 -4.25 -11.05
C ASN A 135 7.19 -3.46 -10.69
N ALA A 136 6.38 -3.03 -11.65
CA ALA A 136 5.26 -2.14 -11.38
C ALA A 136 4.27 -2.71 -10.35
N ILE A 137 3.99 -4.01 -10.39
CA ILE A 137 3.13 -4.67 -9.39
C ILE A 137 3.80 -4.74 -8.01
N ILE A 138 5.11 -5.01 -7.96
CA ILE A 138 5.89 -5.04 -6.70
C ILE A 138 5.83 -3.67 -6.04
N VAL A 139 6.07 -2.61 -6.81
CA VAL A 139 6.02 -1.22 -6.35
C VAL A 139 4.65 -0.88 -5.79
N HIS A 140 3.57 -1.28 -6.47
CA HIS A 140 2.21 -1.02 -6.00
C HIS A 140 1.92 -1.72 -4.66
N LEU A 141 2.32 -2.98 -4.50
CA LEU A 141 2.01 -3.78 -3.32
C LEU A 141 2.89 -3.47 -2.11
N SER A 142 4.17 -3.16 -2.33
CA SER A 142 5.15 -2.98 -1.25
C SER A 142 5.76 -1.56 -1.17
N GLY A 143 5.66 -0.78 -2.25
CA GLY A 143 6.38 0.48 -2.41
C GLY A 143 7.88 0.34 -2.62
N MET A 144 8.37 -0.89 -2.71
CA MET A 144 9.77 -1.23 -2.97
C MET A 144 9.91 -1.73 -4.41
N THR A 145 11.14 -1.90 -4.87
CA THR A 145 11.43 -2.50 -6.18
C THR A 145 12.05 -3.89 -6.00
N GLY A 146 12.14 -4.64 -7.07
CA GLY A 146 12.84 -5.94 -7.04
C GLY A 146 14.34 -5.84 -6.76
N TRP A 147 14.91 -4.65 -6.61
CA TRP A 147 16.26 -4.44 -6.07
C TRP A 147 16.35 -4.58 -4.57
N ASN A 148 15.23 -4.34 -3.87
CA ASN A 148 15.15 -4.36 -2.40
C ASN A 148 14.68 -5.70 -1.85
N LEU A 149 14.06 -6.54 -2.68
CA LEU A 149 13.49 -7.82 -2.29
C LEU A 149 14.32 -8.97 -2.85
N THR A 150 14.51 -10.02 -2.06
CA THR A 150 15.06 -11.27 -2.57
C THR A 150 14.14 -11.90 -3.62
N VAL A 151 14.63 -12.83 -4.41
CA VAL A 151 13.79 -13.58 -5.36
C VAL A 151 12.62 -14.22 -4.63
N GLY A 152 12.87 -14.85 -3.48
CA GLY A 152 11.84 -15.50 -2.68
C GLY A 152 10.77 -14.53 -2.18
N GLU A 153 11.17 -13.40 -1.59
CA GLU A 153 10.25 -12.36 -1.12
C GLU A 153 9.41 -11.76 -2.25
N ALA A 154 10.04 -11.45 -3.39
CA ALA A 154 9.33 -10.90 -4.55
C ALA A 154 8.28 -11.88 -5.10
N LEU A 155 8.63 -13.15 -5.25
CA LEU A 155 7.71 -14.17 -5.76
C LEU A 155 6.55 -14.46 -4.79
N LEU A 156 6.80 -14.48 -3.48
CA LEU A 156 5.76 -14.60 -2.46
C LEU A 156 4.88 -13.34 -2.40
N GLY A 157 5.47 -12.18 -2.68
CA GLY A 157 4.78 -10.89 -2.80
C GLY A 157 4.05 -10.66 -4.12
N GLY A 158 3.94 -11.67 -5.00
CA GLY A 158 3.16 -11.60 -6.24
C GLY A 158 3.94 -11.19 -7.49
N ALA A 159 5.27 -11.21 -7.46
CA ALA A 159 6.07 -11.05 -8.67
C ALA A 159 5.93 -12.27 -9.60
N SER A 160 6.10 -12.05 -10.89
CA SER A 160 6.03 -13.11 -11.90
C SER A 160 7.25 -14.03 -11.88
N GLY A 161 7.10 -15.26 -12.43
CA GLY A 161 8.20 -16.20 -12.66
C GLY A 161 8.34 -17.35 -11.67
N ILE A 162 7.39 -17.52 -10.73
CA ILE A 162 7.40 -18.65 -9.79
C ILE A 162 7.43 -20.01 -10.52
N THR A 163 6.74 -20.12 -11.64
CA THR A 163 6.69 -21.35 -12.47
C THR A 163 8.02 -21.65 -13.18
N SER A 164 8.91 -20.66 -13.27
CA SER A 164 10.21 -20.73 -13.93
C SER A 164 11.37 -21.16 -13.02
N LEU A 165 11.03 -21.71 -11.85
CA LEU A 165 11.96 -22.32 -10.88
C LEU A 165 11.88 -23.86 -10.86
N GLY A 166 11.40 -24.46 -11.95
CA GLY A 166 11.25 -25.90 -12.08
C GLY A 166 10.15 -26.47 -11.18
N TRP A 167 10.37 -27.70 -10.64
CA TRP A 167 9.36 -28.36 -9.80
C TRP A 167 9.13 -27.64 -8.46
N LEU A 168 10.16 -26.97 -7.91
CA LEU A 168 10.03 -26.19 -6.68
C LEU A 168 9.04 -25.03 -6.86
N GLY A 169 9.13 -24.30 -7.98
CA GLY A 169 8.18 -23.24 -8.32
C GLY A 169 6.77 -23.77 -8.52
N LYS A 170 6.62 -24.90 -9.18
CA LYS A 170 5.30 -25.55 -9.39
C LYS A 170 4.65 -26.02 -8.08
N ALA A 171 5.45 -26.55 -7.16
CA ALA A 171 4.96 -26.99 -5.84
C ALA A 171 4.54 -25.81 -4.95
N THR A 172 5.23 -24.66 -5.07
CA THR A 172 4.92 -23.44 -4.30
C THR A 172 3.87 -22.54 -4.96
N ALA A 173 3.66 -22.66 -6.27
CA ALA A 173 2.70 -21.83 -7.02
C ALA A 173 1.26 -21.98 -6.50
N SER A 174 0.86 -23.19 -6.03
CA SER A 174 -0.45 -23.39 -5.44
C SER A 174 -0.65 -22.64 -4.11
N ALA A 175 0.41 -22.53 -3.31
CA ALA A 175 0.39 -21.77 -2.06
C ALA A 175 0.42 -20.25 -2.34
N GLY A 176 1.23 -19.80 -3.32
CA GLY A 176 1.27 -18.43 -3.77
C GLY A 176 -0.04 -17.97 -4.42
N GLY A 177 -0.68 -18.84 -5.19
CA GLY A 177 -2.00 -18.58 -5.79
C GLY A 177 -3.09 -18.34 -4.73
N ALA A 178 -3.08 -19.09 -3.65
CA ALA A 178 -4.03 -18.89 -2.54
C ALA A 178 -3.77 -17.57 -1.79
N PHE A 179 -2.51 -17.13 -1.70
CA PHE A 179 -2.16 -15.82 -1.13
C PHE A 179 -2.61 -14.67 -2.04
N LEU A 180 -2.34 -14.78 -3.34
CA LEU A 180 -2.81 -13.81 -4.35
C LEU A 180 -4.34 -13.73 -4.39
N ASP A 181 -5.04 -14.86 -4.36
CA ASP A 181 -6.51 -14.88 -4.34
C ASP A 181 -7.10 -14.17 -3.10
N ARG A 182 -6.39 -14.22 -1.98
CA ARG A 182 -6.74 -13.45 -0.77
C ARG A 182 -6.46 -11.96 -0.92
N LEU A 183 -5.34 -11.57 -1.51
CA LEU A 183 -5.00 -10.17 -1.80
C LEU A 183 -5.96 -9.56 -2.82
N LEU A 184 -6.44 -10.33 -3.77
CA LEU A 184 -7.32 -9.87 -4.85
C LEU A 184 -8.78 -9.67 -4.41
N LYS A 185 -9.19 -10.21 -3.25
CA LYS A 185 -10.51 -9.96 -2.64
C LYS A 185 -10.53 -8.73 -1.73
N ILE A 186 -9.78 -7.70 -2.08
CA ILE A 186 -9.80 -6.44 -1.36
C ILE A 186 -11.16 -5.78 -1.58
N ARG A 187 -11.83 -5.50 -0.46
CA ARG A 187 -13.02 -4.67 -0.41
C ARG A 187 -12.68 -3.37 0.29
N MET A 188 -13.06 -2.26 -0.28
CA MET A 188 -12.79 -0.97 0.30
C MET A 188 -13.98 -0.01 0.13
N PHE A 189 -14.11 0.90 1.07
CA PHE A 189 -15.02 2.02 0.93
C PHE A 189 -14.54 2.99 -0.15
N PRO A 190 -15.41 3.82 -0.73
CA PRO A 190 -15.00 4.85 -1.69
C PRO A 190 -13.91 5.78 -1.16
N ASP A 191 -13.90 6.03 0.16
CA ASP A 191 -12.90 6.83 0.89
C ASP A 191 -11.84 5.98 1.61
N GLY A 192 -11.74 4.69 1.28
CA GLY A 192 -10.78 3.76 1.84
C GLY A 192 -10.98 3.53 3.35
N ASN A 193 -9.89 3.36 4.09
CA ASN A 193 -9.93 3.11 5.54
C ASN A 193 -10.43 4.30 6.38
N ALA A 194 -10.68 5.47 5.78
CA ALA A 194 -11.28 6.59 6.49
C ALA A 194 -12.65 6.24 7.05
N SER A 195 -13.48 5.50 6.30
CA SER A 195 -14.78 5.02 6.80
C SER A 195 -14.64 4.05 7.98
N VAL A 196 -13.61 3.22 8.03
CA VAL A 196 -13.34 2.36 9.19
C VAL A 196 -13.03 3.20 10.44
N ALA A 197 -12.14 4.19 10.32
CA ALA A 197 -11.84 5.11 11.41
C ALA A 197 -13.08 5.90 11.87
N ARG A 198 -13.90 6.35 10.92
CA ARG A 198 -15.15 7.06 11.20
C ARG A 198 -16.18 6.18 11.93
N LEU A 199 -16.29 4.91 11.58
CA LEU A 199 -17.14 3.94 12.30
C LEU A 199 -16.66 3.74 13.74
N LEU A 200 -15.36 3.62 13.97
CA LEU A 200 -14.79 3.52 15.33
C LEU A 200 -15.12 4.77 16.15
N VAL A 201 -14.92 5.96 15.59
CA VAL A 201 -15.25 7.23 16.27
C VAL A 201 -16.74 7.33 16.55
N GLN A 202 -17.60 6.99 15.58
CA GLN A 202 -19.05 7.02 15.76
C GLN A 202 -19.52 6.01 16.83
N LYS A 203 -18.88 4.85 16.91
CA LYS A 203 -19.15 3.86 17.96
C LYS A 203 -18.82 4.39 19.35
N LEU A 204 -17.70 5.10 19.50
CA LEU A 204 -17.22 5.66 20.77
C LEU A 204 -17.96 6.96 21.16
N ILE A 205 -18.33 7.78 20.17
CA ILE A 205 -18.97 9.08 20.35
C ILE A 205 -20.19 9.17 19.41
N PRO A 206 -21.32 8.52 19.75
CA PRO A 206 -22.48 8.45 18.86
C PRO A 206 -23.04 9.80 18.41
N ASN A 207 -22.89 10.84 19.23
CA ASN A 207 -23.39 12.19 18.94
C ASN A 207 -22.62 12.88 17.79
N VAL A 208 -21.48 12.32 17.32
CA VAL A 208 -20.74 12.87 16.20
C VAL A 208 -21.51 12.71 14.87
N ALA A 209 -22.30 11.64 14.76
CA ALA A 209 -23.14 11.34 13.59
C ALA A 209 -24.35 10.50 14.03
N PRO A 210 -25.34 11.12 14.73
CA PRO A 210 -26.45 10.40 15.34
C PRO A 210 -27.41 9.75 14.33
N GLU A 211 -27.37 10.16 13.06
CA GLU A 211 -28.15 9.58 11.97
C GLU A 211 -27.57 8.27 11.43
N VAL A 212 -26.30 7.98 11.68
CA VAL A 212 -25.65 6.76 11.19
C VAL A 212 -26.16 5.54 11.96
N ARG A 213 -26.69 4.57 11.25
CA ARG A 213 -27.23 3.31 11.80
C ARG A 213 -26.41 2.08 11.45
N GLY A 214 -25.32 2.26 10.69
CA GLY A 214 -24.44 1.18 10.26
C GLY A 214 -23.43 1.62 9.22
N PRO A 215 -22.57 0.72 8.77
CA PRO A 215 -21.45 1.06 7.92
C PRO A 215 -21.86 1.62 6.56
N ALA A 216 -23.03 1.25 6.03
CA ALA A 216 -23.50 1.77 4.75
C ALA A 216 -23.66 3.30 4.74
N ASN A 217 -24.04 3.89 5.85
CA ASN A 217 -24.34 5.33 5.92
C ASN A 217 -23.13 6.19 6.31
N ILE A 218 -22.00 5.57 6.67
CA ILE A 218 -20.85 6.31 7.21
C ILE A 218 -20.15 7.18 6.16
N VAL A 219 -20.11 6.73 4.91
CA VAL A 219 -19.39 7.39 3.81
C VAL A 219 -19.88 8.81 3.59
N ALA A 220 -21.21 9.01 3.56
CA ALA A 220 -21.83 10.32 3.32
C ALA A 220 -22.18 11.06 4.62
N ALA A 221 -21.93 10.48 5.79
CA ALA A 221 -22.29 11.10 7.06
C ALA A 221 -21.53 12.41 7.30
N ARG A 222 -22.24 13.42 7.78
CA ARG A 222 -21.61 14.68 8.21
C ARG A 222 -21.30 14.60 9.68
N PHE A 223 -20.03 14.62 10.04
CA PHE A 223 -19.59 14.60 11.42
C PHE A 223 -19.75 15.98 12.08
N ASN A 224 -20.41 15.99 13.23
CA ASN A 224 -20.39 17.15 14.12
C ASN A 224 -19.11 17.12 14.95
N TYR A 225 -18.09 17.83 14.49
CA TYR A 225 -16.78 17.88 15.17
C TYR A 225 -16.85 18.50 16.56
N ASP A 226 -17.83 19.34 16.87
CA ASP A 226 -18.02 19.92 18.19
C ASP A 226 -18.44 18.87 19.25
N ALA A 227 -18.95 17.72 18.81
CA ALA A 227 -19.28 16.61 19.67
C ALA A 227 -18.08 15.78 20.15
N LEU A 228 -16.89 15.94 19.53
CA LEU A 228 -15.75 15.04 19.76
C LEU A 228 -15.11 15.22 21.14
N ASP A 229 -14.98 16.44 21.66
CA ASP A 229 -14.26 16.75 22.92
C ASP A 229 -15.18 17.39 23.99
N GLN A 230 -16.41 16.90 24.13
CA GLN A 230 -17.32 17.39 25.16
C GLN A 230 -17.04 16.74 26.52
N ALA A 231 -17.09 17.53 27.58
CA ALA A 231 -16.82 17.06 28.95
C ALA A 231 -17.80 15.97 29.43
N SER A 232 -18.99 15.91 28.85
CA SER A 232 -20.01 14.89 29.11
C SER A 232 -19.75 13.55 28.45
N ASN A 233 -18.80 13.46 27.53
CA ASN A 233 -18.50 12.21 26.84
C ASN A 233 -17.60 11.31 27.71
N ASN A 234 -17.89 10.01 27.71
CA ASN A 234 -17.02 9.00 28.32
C ASN A 234 -15.69 8.87 27.56
N THR A 235 -15.72 9.03 26.25
CA THR A 235 -14.55 9.07 25.37
C THR A 235 -14.47 10.42 24.70
N ARG A 236 -13.29 11.01 24.68
CA ARG A 236 -13.05 12.34 24.08
C ARG A 236 -11.95 12.24 23.04
N LEU A 237 -12.18 12.86 21.89
CA LEU A 237 -11.20 12.97 20.83
C LEU A 237 -10.86 14.43 20.60
N ARG A 238 -9.62 14.80 20.91
CA ARG A 238 -9.12 16.18 20.80
C ARG A 238 -8.33 16.34 19.53
N LEU A 239 -8.87 17.10 18.58
CA LEU A 239 -8.19 17.45 17.32
C LEU A 239 -7.29 18.67 17.52
N ASN A 240 -6.43 18.94 16.52
CA ASN A 240 -5.49 20.07 16.50
C ASN A 240 -4.63 20.18 17.78
N SER A 241 -4.30 19.03 18.33
CA SER A 241 -3.53 18.88 19.57
C SER A 241 -2.31 18.01 19.31
N THR A 242 -1.12 18.58 19.35
CA THR A 242 0.14 17.92 19.05
C THR A 242 0.85 17.53 20.34
N ALA A 243 0.97 16.24 20.62
CA ALA A 243 1.78 15.75 21.75
C ALA A 243 3.26 16.07 21.50
N VAL A 244 3.93 16.60 22.52
CA VAL A 244 5.34 17.01 22.46
C VAL A 244 6.21 16.37 23.56
N GLY A 245 5.58 15.70 24.53
CA GLY A 245 6.30 14.97 25.58
C GLY A 245 5.37 14.03 26.32
N VAL A 246 5.88 12.86 26.69
CA VAL A 246 5.17 11.85 27.48
C VAL A 246 6.16 11.25 28.48
N ARG A 247 5.82 11.24 29.76
CA ARG A 247 6.65 10.66 30.84
C ARG A 247 5.82 10.12 31.99
N GLU A 248 6.28 9.10 32.64
CA GLU A 248 5.76 8.66 33.92
C GLU A 248 6.36 9.55 35.02
N ASN A 249 5.52 10.00 35.96
CA ASN A 249 5.97 10.80 37.10
C ASN A 249 6.14 9.96 38.38
N GLU A 250 6.70 10.57 39.41
CA GLU A 250 6.95 9.91 40.71
C GLU A 250 5.71 9.37 41.41
N LEU A 251 4.51 9.86 41.05
CA LEU A 251 3.22 9.41 41.60
C LEU A 251 2.67 8.18 40.89
N GLY A 252 3.38 7.68 39.86
CA GLY A 252 2.93 6.53 39.05
C GLY A 252 1.76 6.89 38.11
N THR A 253 1.70 8.14 37.66
CA THR A 253 0.79 8.57 36.59
C THR A 253 1.58 9.05 35.39
N VAL A 254 0.94 9.13 34.22
CA VAL A 254 1.58 9.59 32.98
C VAL A 254 1.19 11.03 32.70
N GLU A 255 2.20 11.87 32.51
CA GLU A 255 2.04 13.26 32.07
C GLU A 255 2.21 13.32 30.56
N ILE A 256 1.22 13.88 29.86
CA ILE A 256 1.24 14.10 28.41
C ILE A 256 1.23 15.61 28.16
N ASP A 257 2.35 16.15 27.71
CA ASP A 257 2.46 17.54 27.29
C ASP A 257 2.06 17.66 25.82
N TYR A 258 1.20 18.61 25.51
CA TYR A 258 0.73 18.85 24.13
C TYR A 258 0.51 20.34 23.87
N VAL A 259 0.52 20.70 22.59
CA VAL A 259 0.22 22.05 22.11
C VAL A 259 -1.12 22.03 21.40
N GLU A 260 -2.03 22.91 21.81
CA GLU A 260 -3.32 23.15 21.18
C GLU A 260 -3.45 24.64 20.85
N GLN A 261 -3.62 25.00 19.58
CA GLN A 261 -3.73 26.37 19.12
C GLN A 261 -2.62 27.28 19.70
N ASP A 262 -1.35 26.86 19.58
CA ASP A 262 -0.15 27.53 20.10
C ASP A 262 -0.06 27.65 21.64
N SER A 263 -0.97 27.03 22.36
CA SER A 263 -1.00 27.02 23.82
C SER A 263 -0.49 25.69 24.37
N PRO A 264 0.55 25.67 25.21
CA PRO A 264 0.99 24.45 25.87
C PRO A 264 -0.02 24.02 26.93
N LYS A 265 -0.33 22.73 26.94
CA LYS A 265 -1.27 22.10 27.87
C LYS A 265 -0.71 20.78 28.37
N ARG A 266 -1.29 20.25 29.44
CA ARG A 266 -0.93 18.95 30.02
C ARG A 266 -2.18 18.15 30.38
N VAL A 267 -2.13 16.86 30.09
CA VAL A 267 -3.05 15.86 30.63
C VAL A 267 -2.27 14.95 31.56
N ILE A 268 -2.89 14.56 32.67
CA ILE A 268 -2.40 13.52 33.57
C ILE A 268 -3.36 12.34 33.45
N ALA A 269 -2.82 11.14 33.24
CA ALA A 269 -3.58 9.92 33.04
C ALA A 269 -2.97 8.76 33.84
N ASP A 270 -3.77 7.76 34.15
CA ASP A 270 -3.27 6.55 34.81
C ASP A 270 -2.39 5.72 33.88
N HIS A 271 -2.70 5.71 32.57
CA HIS A 271 -2.00 4.96 31.55
C HIS A 271 -1.93 5.77 30.24
N CYS A 272 -0.97 5.42 29.36
CA CYS A 272 -0.85 6.01 28.03
C CYS A 272 -0.57 4.92 26.98
N ILE A 273 -1.27 5.00 25.84
CA ILE A 273 -0.95 4.18 24.66
C ILE A 273 -0.50 5.12 23.54
N LEU A 274 0.74 4.95 23.10
CA LEU A 274 1.31 5.70 21.97
C LEU A 274 0.98 4.98 20.67
N ALA A 275 0.04 5.55 19.91
CA ALA A 275 -0.42 5.01 18.63
C ALA A 275 0.19 5.76 17.43
N CYS A 276 1.19 6.58 17.64
CA CYS A 276 1.88 7.36 16.60
C CYS A 276 3.00 6.55 15.93
N TYR A 277 3.59 7.11 14.88
CA TYR A 277 4.74 6.53 14.19
C TYR A 277 5.90 6.23 15.16
N ASN A 278 6.42 4.99 15.15
CA ASN A 278 7.46 4.54 16.07
C ASN A 278 8.70 5.45 16.10
N GLY A 279 9.10 5.99 14.97
CA GLY A 279 10.26 6.89 14.90
C GLY A 279 10.10 8.23 15.64
N LEU A 280 8.88 8.61 16.03
CA LEU A 280 8.63 9.81 16.85
C LEU A 280 8.71 9.52 18.35
N ILE A 281 8.46 8.29 18.77
CA ILE A 281 8.34 7.91 20.19
C ILE A 281 9.62 8.20 20.99
N PRO A 282 10.84 7.94 20.50
CA PRO A 282 12.06 8.30 21.22
C PRO A 282 12.20 9.80 21.54
N HIS A 283 11.57 10.65 20.74
CA HIS A 283 11.54 12.11 20.97
C HIS A 283 10.46 12.52 21.98
N LEU A 284 9.35 11.78 22.02
CA LEU A 284 8.27 12.00 22.99
C LEU A 284 8.61 11.46 24.39
N CYS A 285 9.34 10.34 24.43
CA CYS A 285 9.73 9.63 25.65
C CYS A 285 11.25 9.45 25.71
N PRO A 286 12.03 10.52 25.95
CA PRO A 286 13.49 10.44 25.95
C PRO A 286 14.07 9.58 27.06
N GLU A 287 13.29 9.26 28.08
CA GLU A 287 13.68 8.45 29.24
C GLU A 287 13.66 6.94 28.96
N MET A 288 13.08 6.52 27.82
CA MET A 288 13.10 5.12 27.41
C MET A 288 14.55 4.58 27.30
N PRO A 289 14.77 3.28 27.62
CA PRO A 289 16.08 2.65 27.45
C PRO A 289 16.62 2.75 26.01
N GLU A 290 17.91 2.95 25.87
CA GLU A 290 18.57 3.09 24.55
C GLU A 290 18.27 1.92 23.58
N PRO A 291 18.27 0.63 24.01
CA PRO A 291 17.90 -0.47 23.12
C PRO A 291 16.47 -0.35 22.58
N GLN A 292 15.53 0.11 23.42
CA GLN A 292 14.13 0.31 23.01
C GLN A 292 14.01 1.47 22.01
N LYS A 293 14.69 2.61 22.27
CA LYS A 293 14.73 3.74 21.35
C LYS A 293 15.33 3.35 20.00
N ALA A 294 16.42 2.58 20.02
CA ALA A 294 17.04 2.06 18.81
C ALA A 294 16.09 1.13 18.03
N GLY A 295 15.36 0.25 18.73
CA GLY A 295 14.34 -0.61 18.12
C GLY A 295 13.21 0.20 17.45
N LEU A 296 12.70 1.22 18.12
CA LEU A 296 11.65 2.11 17.57
C LEU A 296 12.13 2.91 16.34
N ALA A 297 13.40 3.29 16.32
CA ALA A 297 13.99 4.07 15.23
C ALA A 297 14.46 3.20 14.04
N TYR A 298 14.47 1.87 14.19
CA TYR A 298 15.03 0.97 13.17
C TYR A 298 14.24 0.96 11.88
N GLY A 299 12.91 0.81 11.97
CA GLY A 299 12.02 0.70 10.83
C GLY A 299 11.82 2.04 10.11
N VAL A 300 12.15 2.10 8.83
CA VAL A 300 11.92 3.28 7.98
C VAL A 300 10.70 3.03 7.11
N LYS A 301 9.61 3.77 7.35
CA LYS A 301 8.35 3.63 6.60
C LYS A 301 8.55 3.94 5.13
N THR A 302 7.90 3.15 4.29
CA THR A 302 7.93 3.32 2.82
C THR A 302 7.15 4.56 2.40
N PRO A 303 7.76 5.49 1.66
CA PRO A 303 7.09 6.70 1.20
C PRO A 303 6.29 6.48 -0.08
N PHE A 304 5.18 7.24 -0.24
CA PHE A 304 4.33 7.23 -1.43
C PHE A 304 3.81 8.61 -1.77
N VAL A 305 3.41 8.78 -3.02
CA VAL A 305 2.55 9.89 -3.46
C VAL A 305 1.31 9.31 -4.12
N TYR A 306 0.16 9.70 -3.63
CA TYR A 306 -1.13 9.38 -4.22
C TYR A 306 -1.76 10.64 -4.81
N ALA A 307 -2.11 10.57 -6.08
CA ALA A 307 -2.86 11.63 -6.74
C ALA A 307 -4.28 11.15 -7.09
N ASN A 308 -5.25 12.02 -6.88
CA ASN A 308 -6.59 11.83 -7.40
C ASN A 308 -6.85 12.95 -8.42
N VAL A 309 -7.18 12.55 -9.63
CA VAL A 309 -7.43 13.44 -10.76
C VAL A 309 -8.88 13.34 -11.15
N GLN A 310 -9.65 14.40 -10.87
CA GLN A 310 -11.04 14.48 -11.30
C GLN A 310 -11.08 14.86 -12.78
N VAL A 311 -11.76 14.06 -13.58
CA VAL A 311 -11.94 14.30 -15.02
C VAL A 311 -13.42 14.38 -15.38
N ARG A 312 -13.74 15.15 -16.43
CA ARG A 312 -15.10 15.41 -16.88
C ARG A 312 -15.87 14.17 -17.28
N ASN A 313 -15.18 13.18 -17.80
CA ASN A 313 -15.77 11.93 -18.27
C ASN A 313 -14.73 10.82 -18.39
N GLY A 314 -15.21 9.58 -18.46
CA GLY A 314 -14.39 8.38 -18.61
C GLY A 314 -14.16 7.91 -20.04
N LYS A 315 -14.52 8.69 -21.08
CA LYS A 315 -14.50 8.24 -22.49
C LYS A 315 -13.16 7.73 -22.95
N ALA A 316 -12.07 8.39 -22.55
CA ALA A 316 -10.73 7.99 -22.96
C ALA A 316 -10.36 6.63 -22.34
N PHE A 317 -10.66 6.39 -21.08
CA PHE A 317 -10.46 5.11 -20.43
C PHE A 317 -11.32 4.00 -21.05
N SER A 318 -12.60 4.29 -21.33
CA SER A 318 -13.48 3.34 -22.02
C SER A 318 -12.90 2.91 -23.37
N LYS A 319 -12.38 3.87 -24.15
CA LYS A 319 -11.73 3.58 -25.43
C LYS A 319 -10.39 2.86 -25.28
N ALA A 320 -9.65 3.14 -24.22
CA ALA A 320 -8.41 2.45 -23.92
C ALA A 320 -8.64 0.97 -23.51
N GLY A 321 -9.85 0.62 -23.07
CA GLY A 321 -10.28 -0.76 -22.86
C GLY A 321 -9.82 -1.40 -21.55
N ALA A 322 -9.21 -0.63 -20.64
CA ALA A 322 -8.84 -1.09 -19.30
C ALA A 322 -9.07 0.00 -18.25
N THR A 323 -9.33 -0.41 -17.02
CA THR A 323 -9.55 0.50 -15.88
C THR A 323 -8.31 0.70 -15.03
N LEU A 324 -7.26 -0.06 -15.32
CA LEU A 324 -6.00 -0.05 -14.64
C LEU A 324 -4.87 -0.24 -15.63
N PHE A 325 -3.84 0.59 -15.53
CA PHE A 325 -2.60 0.46 -16.27
C PHE A 325 -1.40 0.46 -15.33
N GLN A 326 -0.52 -0.53 -15.50
CA GLN A 326 0.84 -0.48 -14.96
C GLN A 326 1.71 0.36 -15.89
N CYS A 327 2.45 1.32 -15.35
CA CYS A 327 3.23 2.31 -16.10
C CYS A 327 4.70 2.28 -15.62
N PRO A 328 5.47 1.23 -15.92
CA PRO A 328 6.75 0.93 -15.27
C PRO A 328 7.86 1.96 -15.52
N TYR A 329 7.70 2.83 -16.51
CA TYR A 329 8.71 3.84 -16.89
C TYR A 329 8.25 5.28 -16.62
N ASP A 330 7.03 5.44 -16.15
CA ASP A 330 6.45 6.75 -15.87
C ASP A 330 6.64 7.16 -14.41
N PRO A 331 6.51 8.45 -14.08
CA PRO A 331 6.55 8.92 -12.71
C PRO A 331 5.51 8.23 -11.82
N PHE A 332 4.28 8.08 -12.31
CA PHE A 332 3.25 7.33 -11.61
C PHE A 332 3.15 5.92 -12.19
N GLN A 333 3.69 4.96 -11.46
CA GLN A 333 3.79 3.57 -11.92
C GLN A 333 2.45 2.83 -11.97
N TRP A 334 1.40 3.42 -11.40
CA TRP A 334 0.05 2.87 -11.35
C TRP A 334 -0.97 3.95 -11.66
N VAL A 335 -1.81 3.71 -12.64
CA VAL A 335 -2.89 4.61 -13.07
C VAL A 335 -4.17 3.80 -13.19
N SER A 336 -5.19 4.14 -12.40
CA SER A 336 -6.44 3.41 -12.40
C SER A 336 -7.65 4.32 -12.24
N CYS A 337 -8.81 3.86 -12.69
CA CYS A 337 -10.07 4.44 -12.24
C CYS A 337 -10.23 4.23 -10.73
N ALA A 338 -10.81 5.18 -10.04
CA ALA A 338 -11.18 4.99 -8.64
C ALA A 338 -12.15 3.81 -8.49
N PRO A 339 -12.11 3.08 -7.35
CA PRO A 339 -12.98 1.93 -7.14
C PRO A 339 -14.46 2.28 -7.30
N THR A 340 -15.19 1.41 -7.99
CA THR A 340 -16.63 1.56 -8.27
C THR A 340 -17.44 0.85 -7.20
N VAL A 341 -17.55 1.46 -6.02
CA VAL A 341 -18.32 0.92 -4.89
C VAL A 341 -19.56 1.76 -4.67
N ALA A 342 -20.74 1.17 -4.84
CA ALA A 342 -22.00 1.80 -4.50
C ALA A 342 -22.37 1.49 -3.05
N VAL A 343 -22.35 2.49 -2.17
CA VAL A 343 -22.66 2.30 -0.74
C VAL A 343 -23.21 3.58 -0.13
N GLY A 344 -24.29 3.46 0.64
CA GLY A 344 -24.83 4.55 1.44
C GLY A 344 -25.25 5.79 0.67
N GLY A 345 -25.71 5.64 -0.57
CA GLY A 345 -26.07 6.75 -1.44
C GLY A 345 -24.91 7.33 -2.23
N PHE A 346 -23.68 6.82 -2.03
CA PHE A 346 -22.58 7.09 -2.95
C PHE A 346 -22.76 6.24 -4.20
N GLU A 347 -22.83 6.89 -5.36
CA GLU A 347 -22.98 6.26 -6.66
C GLU A 347 -21.70 6.47 -7.48
N PRO A 348 -21.03 5.38 -7.90
CA PRO A 348 -19.86 5.48 -8.78
C PRO A 348 -20.28 5.86 -10.21
N PRO A 349 -19.34 6.32 -11.05
CA PRO A 349 -19.60 6.51 -12.48
C PRO A 349 -20.11 5.21 -13.11
N ARG A 350 -21.16 5.30 -13.93
CA ARG A 350 -21.79 4.16 -14.59
C ARG A 350 -21.69 4.19 -16.11
N ARG A 351 -21.37 5.35 -16.67
CA ARG A 351 -21.31 5.58 -18.12
C ARG A 351 -20.03 6.30 -18.50
N PRO A 352 -19.52 6.13 -19.73
CA PRO A 352 -18.36 6.87 -20.22
C PRO A 352 -18.50 8.39 -20.16
N ASP A 353 -19.72 8.90 -20.20
CA ASP A 353 -20.01 10.34 -20.11
C ASP A 353 -19.99 10.88 -18.68
N ASP A 354 -20.03 10.03 -17.67
CA ASP A 354 -20.05 10.45 -16.27
C ASP A 354 -18.68 10.99 -15.86
N PRO A 355 -18.63 12.02 -14.99
CA PRO A 355 -17.40 12.42 -14.35
C PRO A 355 -16.79 11.27 -13.54
N MET A 356 -15.46 11.17 -13.53
CA MET A 356 -14.78 10.13 -12.78
C MET A 356 -13.51 10.66 -12.10
N VAL A 357 -12.96 9.85 -11.21
CA VAL A 357 -11.68 10.09 -10.57
C VAL A 357 -10.68 9.04 -11.06
N ILE A 358 -9.52 9.52 -11.48
CA ILE A 358 -8.35 8.69 -11.77
C ILE A 358 -7.47 8.70 -10.52
N PHE A 359 -7.15 7.51 -10.03
CA PHE A 359 -6.15 7.31 -8.98
C PHE A 359 -4.79 7.04 -9.61
N MET A 360 -3.77 7.75 -9.17
CA MET A 360 -2.40 7.57 -9.62
C MET A 360 -1.48 7.38 -8.40
N MET A 361 -0.56 6.42 -8.50
CA MET A 361 0.39 6.13 -7.43
C MET A 361 1.82 6.25 -7.93
N HIS A 362 2.63 6.98 -7.17
CA HIS A 362 4.06 7.13 -7.35
C HIS A 362 4.81 6.60 -6.13
N SER A 363 5.75 5.70 -6.35
CA SER A 363 6.78 5.36 -5.36
C SER A 363 8.11 5.97 -5.83
N PRO A 364 8.76 6.81 -5.02
CA PRO A 364 10.02 7.44 -5.38
C PRO A 364 11.23 6.50 -5.24
N MET A 365 11.01 5.20 -5.12
CA MET A 365 12.08 4.21 -5.09
C MET A 365 12.70 4.01 -6.47
N PRO A 366 14.04 3.94 -6.57
CA PRO A 366 14.71 3.85 -7.86
C PRO A 366 14.39 2.54 -8.59
N MET A 367 13.93 2.64 -9.84
CA MET A 367 13.72 1.49 -10.73
C MET A 367 15.04 0.96 -11.32
N THR A 368 16.10 1.75 -11.26
CA THR A 368 17.47 1.37 -11.66
C THR A 368 18.22 0.77 -10.48
N LYS A 369 19.36 0.07 -10.76
CA LYS A 369 20.20 -0.52 -9.71
C LYS A 369 20.69 0.57 -8.75
N PRO A 370 20.40 0.45 -7.44
CA PRO A 370 20.83 1.43 -6.46
C PRO A 370 22.34 1.33 -6.18
N ASP A 371 22.90 2.36 -5.55
CA ASP A 371 24.26 2.31 -5.02
C ASP A 371 24.35 1.16 -3.99
N PRO A 372 25.25 0.19 -4.16
CA PRO A 372 25.39 -0.96 -3.26
C PRO A 372 25.81 -0.59 -1.83
N LYS A 373 26.20 0.65 -1.58
CA LYS A 373 26.52 1.17 -0.24
C LYS A 373 25.27 1.59 0.54
N LEU A 374 24.15 1.75 -0.12
CA LEU A 374 22.90 2.20 0.49
C LEU A 374 22.04 0.98 0.85
N SER A 375 21.75 0.81 2.13
CA SER A 375 20.72 -0.14 2.58
C SER A 375 19.34 0.27 2.04
N THR A 376 18.39 -0.65 2.02
CA THR A 376 16.98 -0.32 1.67
C THR A 376 16.45 0.80 2.55
N ARG A 377 16.78 0.82 3.84
CA ARG A 377 16.37 1.90 4.75
C ARG A 377 16.96 3.26 4.37
N ASP A 378 18.20 3.31 3.87
CA ASP A 378 18.80 4.56 3.38
C ASP A 378 18.13 5.02 2.08
N GLN A 379 17.83 4.10 1.17
CA GLN A 379 17.06 4.37 -0.05
C GLN A 379 15.68 4.94 0.29
N LEU A 380 14.97 4.38 1.28
CA LEU A 380 13.67 4.90 1.75
C LEU A 380 13.78 6.30 2.36
N ARG A 381 14.87 6.62 3.07
CA ARG A 381 15.13 7.98 3.57
C ARG A 381 15.36 8.97 2.43
N LEU A 382 16.12 8.60 1.40
CA LEU A 382 16.33 9.41 0.21
C LEU A 382 15.02 9.64 -0.56
N ALA A 383 14.25 8.60 -0.79
CA ALA A 383 12.94 8.66 -1.40
C ALA A 383 11.98 9.59 -0.64
N ARG A 384 11.99 9.55 0.68
CA ARG A 384 11.25 10.48 1.53
C ARG A 384 11.71 11.93 1.34
N THR A 385 13.02 12.16 1.22
CA THR A 385 13.57 13.49 1.00
C THR A 385 13.08 14.06 -0.34
N GLU A 386 13.01 13.25 -1.38
CA GLU A 386 12.45 13.64 -2.68
C GLU A 386 11.01 14.15 -2.54
N ILE A 387 10.15 13.40 -1.82
CA ILE A 387 8.76 13.81 -1.57
C ILE A 387 8.67 15.16 -0.83
N TYR A 388 9.57 15.42 0.11
CA TYR A 388 9.59 16.72 0.83
C TYR A 388 10.06 17.88 -0.03
N GLN A 389 10.96 17.64 -0.97
CA GLN A 389 11.52 18.68 -1.85
C GLN A 389 10.59 19.03 -3.02
N ALA A 390 9.82 18.06 -3.51
CA ALA A 390 8.94 18.26 -4.66
C ALA A 390 7.81 19.24 -4.34
N GLN A 391 7.49 20.11 -5.30
CA GLN A 391 6.39 21.06 -5.21
C GLN A 391 5.11 20.44 -5.84
N PHE A 392 3.95 21.01 -5.52
CA PHE A 392 2.70 20.60 -6.14
C PHE A 392 2.76 20.73 -7.68
N SER A 393 3.36 21.81 -8.19
CA SER A 393 3.53 22.06 -9.62
C SER A 393 4.28 20.96 -10.35
N ASP A 394 5.28 20.34 -9.68
CA ASP A 394 6.06 19.27 -10.29
C ASP A 394 5.20 18.02 -10.51
N TYR A 395 4.40 17.66 -9.50
CA TYR A 395 3.44 16.56 -9.62
C TYR A 395 2.31 16.88 -10.60
N GLU A 396 1.78 18.09 -10.58
CA GLU A 396 0.73 18.52 -11.52
C GLU A 396 1.22 18.38 -12.97
N GLN A 397 2.43 18.85 -13.26
CA GLN A 397 3.02 18.73 -14.59
C GLN A 397 3.17 17.26 -14.99
N GLN A 398 3.77 16.43 -14.15
CA GLN A 398 3.94 14.99 -14.41
C GLN A 398 2.60 14.28 -14.67
N ILE A 399 1.58 14.57 -13.86
CA ILE A 399 0.23 13.99 -14.01
C ILE A 399 -0.35 14.37 -15.38
N ARG A 400 -0.30 15.66 -15.74
CA ARG A 400 -0.87 16.15 -17.00
C ARG A 400 -0.15 15.57 -18.22
N GLU A 401 1.17 15.53 -18.19
CA GLU A 401 1.98 14.99 -19.28
C GLU A 401 1.78 13.48 -19.44
N GLN A 402 1.81 12.73 -18.34
CA GLN A 402 1.60 11.28 -18.37
C GLN A 402 0.21 10.91 -18.88
N LEU A 403 -0.85 11.52 -18.33
CA LEU A 403 -2.22 11.25 -18.78
C LEU A 403 -2.45 11.68 -20.23
N GLN A 404 -1.86 12.80 -20.68
CA GLN A 404 -1.94 13.21 -22.07
C GLN A 404 -1.27 12.21 -23.01
N SER A 405 -0.06 11.77 -22.67
CA SER A 405 0.68 10.80 -23.47
C SER A 405 0.03 9.42 -23.52
N MET A 406 -0.61 8.99 -22.41
CA MET A 406 -1.36 7.74 -22.37
C MET A 406 -2.69 7.82 -23.12
N LEU A 407 -3.49 8.84 -22.82
CA LEU A 407 -4.92 8.89 -23.16
C LEU A 407 -5.21 9.83 -24.34
N GLY A 408 -4.26 10.65 -24.79
CA GLY A 408 -4.44 11.59 -25.89
C GLY A 408 -4.87 10.94 -27.19
N GLN A 409 -4.32 9.77 -27.52
CA GLN A 409 -4.71 8.96 -28.68
C GLN A 409 -6.18 8.48 -28.64
N PHE A 410 -6.81 8.49 -27.45
CA PHE A 410 -8.21 8.16 -27.25
C PHE A 410 -9.11 9.41 -27.15
N GLY A 411 -8.52 10.60 -27.37
CA GLY A 411 -9.22 11.88 -27.41
C GLY A 411 -9.23 12.66 -26.09
N PHE A 412 -8.38 12.27 -25.12
CA PHE A 412 -8.18 13.03 -23.87
C PHE A 412 -7.38 14.30 -24.14
N GLN A 413 -7.79 15.40 -23.50
CA GLN A 413 -7.12 16.69 -23.55
C GLN A 413 -6.94 17.20 -22.12
N HIS A 414 -5.72 17.14 -21.58
CA HIS A 414 -5.48 17.44 -20.18
C HIS A 414 -5.89 18.85 -19.76
N GLN A 415 -5.88 19.83 -20.71
CA GLN A 415 -6.26 21.21 -20.41
C GLN A 415 -7.77 21.39 -20.18
N SER A 416 -8.60 20.58 -20.88
CA SER A 416 -10.07 20.69 -20.83
C SER A 416 -10.73 19.60 -20.00
N ASP A 417 -10.11 18.43 -19.89
CA ASP A 417 -10.74 17.26 -19.30
C ASP A 417 -10.40 17.08 -17.81
N ILE A 418 -9.27 17.62 -17.34
CA ILE A 418 -8.92 17.64 -15.91
C ILE A 418 -9.60 18.82 -15.23
N GLU A 419 -10.44 18.55 -14.24
CA GLU A 419 -11.15 19.56 -13.46
C GLU A 419 -10.48 19.87 -12.14
N ALA A 420 -9.90 18.86 -11.48
CA ALA A 420 -9.19 19.04 -10.22
C ALA A 420 -8.11 17.97 -10.04
N ILE A 421 -7.06 18.33 -9.32
CA ILE A 421 -5.97 17.43 -8.91
C ILE A 421 -5.74 17.59 -7.41
N THR A 422 -5.68 16.48 -6.70
CA THR A 422 -5.16 16.43 -5.33
C THR A 422 -3.92 15.55 -5.29
N VAL A 423 -2.89 16.00 -4.58
CA VAL A 423 -1.64 15.25 -4.38
C VAL A 423 -1.45 15.01 -2.90
N ASN A 424 -1.50 13.74 -2.51
CA ASN A 424 -1.30 13.31 -1.14
C ASN A 424 0.12 12.76 -1.00
N ARG A 425 0.99 13.55 -0.38
CA ARG A 425 2.36 13.13 -0.06
C ARG A 425 2.35 12.36 1.24
N ILE A 426 2.76 11.11 1.20
CA ILE A 426 2.76 10.19 2.34
C ILE A 426 4.21 9.78 2.62
N PRO A 427 5.01 10.62 3.28
CA PRO A 427 6.43 10.35 3.53
C PRO A 427 6.65 9.22 4.54
N HIS A 428 5.63 8.86 5.32
CA HIS A 428 5.62 7.80 6.31
C HIS A 428 4.43 6.86 6.06
N GLY A 429 4.46 6.16 4.92
CA GLY A 429 3.38 5.28 4.48
C GLY A 429 3.41 3.90 5.13
N TYR A 430 3.83 2.85 4.42
CA TYR A 430 3.80 1.49 4.95
C TYR A 430 4.82 1.28 6.07
N ALA A 431 4.45 0.47 7.06
CA ALA A 431 5.39 -0.05 8.05
C ALA A 431 6.51 -0.85 7.35
N TYR A 432 7.73 -0.74 7.85
CA TYR A 432 8.88 -1.44 7.28
C TYR A 432 8.77 -2.95 7.55
N PRO A 433 8.69 -3.80 6.51
CA PRO A 433 8.39 -5.22 6.69
C PRO A 433 9.62 -6.09 6.88
N TYR A 434 10.79 -5.51 7.15
CA TYR A 434 12.11 -6.12 7.01
C TYR A 434 12.36 -6.71 5.61
N VAL A 435 13.60 -6.68 5.16
CA VAL A 435 14.02 -7.22 3.87
C VAL A 435 15.28 -8.07 4.05
N LYS A 436 15.24 -9.30 3.61
CA LYS A 436 16.32 -10.28 3.82
C LYS A 436 17.67 -9.87 3.23
N LEU A 437 17.67 -8.95 2.26
CA LEU A 437 18.93 -8.45 1.67
C LEU A 437 19.72 -7.57 2.62
N ASP A 438 19.06 -6.89 3.57
CA ASP A 438 19.68 -5.89 4.45
C ASP A 438 19.51 -6.19 5.93
N ASP A 439 18.50 -6.99 6.28
CA ASP A 439 18.15 -7.25 7.67
C ASP A 439 18.52 -8.67 8.07
N PRO A 440 19.14 -8.88 9.24
CA PRO A 440 19.42 -10.21 9.74
C PRO A 440 18.14 -10.94 10.17
N GLU A 441 18.20 -12.23 10.28
CA GLU A 441 17.19 -13.00 11.00
C GLU A 441 17.40 -12.84 12.51
N TRP A 442 16.34 -12.46 13.24
CA TRP A 442 16.36 -12.35 14.69
C TRP A 442 15.67 -13.54 15.34
N GLU A 443 16.13 -13.90 16.52
CA GLU A 443 15.38 -14.81 17.39
C GLU A 443 14.10 -14.12 17.88
N ALA A 444 13.09 -14.90 18.25
CA ALA A 444 11.83 -14.38 18.79
C ALA A 444 12.08 -13.45 20.00
N GLY A 445 11.45 -12.31 20.02
CA GLY A 445 11.64 -11.27 21.04
C GLY A 445 12.87 -10.38 20.84
N GLN A 446 13.68 -10.62 19.81
CA GLN A 446 14.91 -9.84 19.55
C GLN A 446 14.80 -8.93 18.33
N ALA A 447 13.72 -9.03 17.56
CA ALA A 447 13.53 -8.14 16.42
C ALA A 447 13.34 -6.67 16.88
N PRO A 448 13.85 -5.68 16.13
CA PRO A 448 13.78 -4.28 16.55
C PRO A 448 12.37 -3.80 16.90
N HIS A 449 11.33 -4.24 16.16
CA HIS A 449 9.95 -3.87 16.46
C HIS A 449 9.46 -4.49 17.78
N GLU A 450 9.90 -5.71 18.14
CA GLU A 450 9.54 -6.39 19.39
C GLU A 450 10.21 -5.72 20.59
N ILE A 451 11.51 -5.39 20.47
CA ILE A 451 12.22 -4.61 21.50
C ILE A 451 11.58 -3.23 21.64
N GLY A 452 11.31 -2.57 20.51
CA GLY A 452 10.76 -1.21 20.48
C GLY A 452 9.37 -1.11 21.09
N ARG A 453 8.49 -2.09 20.86
CA ARG A 453 7.11 -2.08 21.36
C ARG A 453 6.94 -2.52 22.82
N ALA A 454 8.02 -2.92 23.49
CA ALA A 454 7.95 -3.36 24.85
C ALA A 454 7.30 -2.31 25.75
N GLN A 455 6.46 -2.73 26.70
CA GLN A 455 5.85 -1.85 27.68
C GLN A 455 6.92 -1.09 28.47
N PHE A 456 6.73 0.22 28.65
CA PHE A 456 7.60 1.08 29.42
C PHE A 456 6.79 1.69 30.58
N GLY A 457 6.82 1.05 31.74
CA GLY A 457 5.98 1.44 32.88
C GLY A 457 4.51 1.46 32.50
N ARG A 458 3.86 2.61 32.66
CA ARG A 458 2.45 2.83 32.31
C ARG A 458 2.24 3.33 30.86
N ILE A 459 3.25 3.14 30.02
CA ILE A 459 3.21 3.53 28.61
C ILE A 459 3.34 2.27 27.78
N SER A 460 2.36 2.04 26.88
CA SER A 460 2.39 1.00 25.84
C SER A 460 2.38 1.62 24.44
N ILE A 461 2.77 0.84 23.44
CA ILE A 461 2.90 1.29 22.05
C ILE A 461 2.03 0.40 21.17
N ALA A 462 1.14 1.00 20.34
CA ALA A 462 0.20 0.27 19.52
C ALA A 462 0.02 0.91 18.14
N ASN A 463 0.65 0.34 17.14
CA ASN A 463 0.48 0.74 15.73
C ASN A 463 0.96 -0.39 14.82
N SER A 464 0.83 -0.24 13.50
CA SER A 464 1.30 -1.22 12.52
C SER A 464 2.83 -1.38 12.48
N ASP A 465 3.60 -0.34 12.85
CA ASP A 465 5.06 -0.41 12.92
C ASP A 465 5.52 -1.37 14.03
N SER A 466 4.74 -1.45 15.12
CA SER A 466 4.98 -2.36 16.25
C SER A 466 4.83 -3.84 15.89
N GLU A 467 4.22 -4.14 14.76
CA GLU A 467 4.07 -5.49 14.22
C GLU A 467 4.92 -5.70 12.95
N ALA A 468 5.67 -4.67 12.51
CA ALA A 468 6.43 -4.67 11.25
C ALA A 468 5.59 -5.11 10.03
N VAL A 469 4.27 -4.83 10.03
CA VAL A 469 3.30 -5.22 9.02
C VAL A 469 2.41 -4.04 8.65
N ALA A 470 2.39 -3.67 7.38
CA ALA A 470 1.64 -2.52 6.86
C ALA A 470 0.14 -2.83 6.64
N LEU A 471 -0.52 -3.48 7.58
CA LEU A 471 -1.92 -3.88 7.48
C LEU A 471 -2.74 -3.37 8.68
N MET A 472 -4.00 -3.06 8.43
CA MET A 472 -4.93 -2.53 9.44
C MET A 472 -5.18 -3.53 10.58
N ASN A 473 -5.32 -4.82 10.28
CA ASN A 473 -5.50 -5.86 11.29
C ASN A 473 -4.31 -5.96 12.25
N ALA A 474 -3.08 -5.77 11.77
CA ALA A 474 -1.90 -5.74 12.62
C ALA A 474 -1.95 -4.57 13.63
N ALA A 475 -2.48 -3.41 13.21
CA ALA A 475 -2.70 -2.29 14.12
C ALA A 475 -3.78 -2.57 15.17
N PHE A 476 -4.82 -3.35 14.82
CA PHE A 476 -5.84 -3.80 15.77
C PHE A 476 -5.25 -4.76 16.81
N ASP A 477 -4.48 -5.75 16.35
CA ASP A 477 -3.81 -6.70 17.24
C ASP A 477 -2.85 -5.99 18.21
N ALA A 478 -2.09 -5.01 17.71
CA ALA A 478 -1.23 -4.16 18.53
C ALA A 478 -2.02 -3.37 19.58
N ALA A 479 -3.23 -2.88 19.23
CA ALA A 479 -4.07 -2.15 20.17
C ALA A 479 -4.60 -3.05 21.29
N TYR A 480 -5.05 -4.26 20.97
CA TYR A 480 -5.48 -5.25 21.98
C TYR A 480 -4.33 -5.61 22.93
N ARG A 481 -3.16 -5.93 22.40
CA ARG A 481 -1.96 -6.21 23.21
C ARG A 481 -1.63 -5.05 24.15
N ALA A 482 -1.64 -3.81 23.66
CA ALA A 482 -1.32 -2.65 24.49
C ALA A 482 -2.34 -2.40 25.60
N VAL A 483 -3.62 -2.72 25.40
CA VAL A 483 -4.64 -2.66 26.46
C VAL A 483 -4.39 -3.76 27.48
N GLU A 484 -4.12 -4.99 27.08
CA GLU A 484 -3.79 -6.10 27.99
C GLU A 484 -2.57 -5.77 28.87
N GLU A 485 -1.50 -5.21 28.28
CA GLU A 485 -0.30 -4.76 29.02
C GLU A 485 -0.63 -3.75 30.12
N GLN A 486 -1.63 -2.89 29.94
CA GLN A 486 -1.98 -1.86 30.89
C GLN A 486 -3.07 -2.30 31.90
N THR A 487 -3.69 -3.45 31.69
CA THR A 487 -4.77 -3.98 32.56
C THR A 487 -4.39 -5.25 33.30
N ALA A 488 -3.24 -5.86 32.98
CA ALA A 488 -2.67 -6.99 33.71
C ALA A 488 -1.95 -6.51 34.98
#